data_c1a3f6193b6f1fb89349e1798db3c7f1
#
_entry.id   c1a3f6193b6f1fb89349e1798db3c7f1
#
_cell.length_a   1.000
_cell.length_b   1.000
_cell.length_c   1.000
_cell.angle_alpha   90.00
_cell.angle_beta   90.00
_cell.angle_gamma   90.00
#
_symmetry.space_group_name_H-M   'P 1'
#
loop_
_entity.id
_entity.type
_entity.pdbx_description
1 polymer ?
#
loop_
_entity_poly.entity_id
_entity_poly.type
_entity_poly.pdbx_seq_one_letter_code
_entity_poly.pdbx_strand_id
1 'polypeptide(L)'
;MIIFLALVLIILMILIGGERGAVSLMTLAGNIVILFISILLMSIGFPALLLILAAGVFYNSLFYQNGNNPKTRAAFLATLLVMLLLFIPIYLIIWRSGSYGLNELQLSEDDFMYYYSTDIHINMLHVAVFVTVFSTLGAVIDTALSVTSSVYEVWTHKNSLTAKELTSSGYQVGKEIIGTTVNTLLFAYLGGSILLFAYVQTQQYNLEIILNSKFLFQDVAIMLSGAIACLFTVPVSIRCV
;
A
#
# COMPACT_ATOMS: atom_id res chain seq x y z
N MET A 1 -13.57 -13.10 19.61
CA MET A 1 -13.78 -11.70 19.21
C MET A 1 -13.39 -11.46 17.75
N ILE A 2 -12.16 -11.76 17.30
CA ILE A 2 -11.69 -11.51 15.91
C ILE A 2 -12.58 -12.22 14.87
N ILE A 3 -12.89 -13.51 15.09
CA ILE A 3 -13.77 -14.28 14.18
C ILE A 3 -15.15 -13.65 14.08
N PHE A 4 -15.70 -13.16 15.19
CA PHE A 4 -17.00 -12.48 15.20
C PHE A 4 -16.96 -11.19 14.36
N LEU A 5 -15.93 -10.37 14.53
CA LEU A 5 -15.74 -9.15 13.72
C LEU A 5 -15.55 -9.47 12.24
N ALA A 6 -14.80 -10.52 11.91
CA ALA A 6 -14.64 -10.98 10.53
C ALA A 6 -15.98 -11.43 9.92
N LEU A 7 -16.80 -12.17 10.65
CA LEU A 7 -18.14 -12.56 10.20
C LEU A 7 -19.05 -11.36 9.98
N VAL A 8 -19.04 -10.39 10.91
CA VAL A 8 -19.81 -9.15 10.75
C VAL A 8 -19.39 -8.40 9.50
N LEU A 9 -18.06 -8.28 9.25
CA LEU A 9 -17.53 -7.65 8.04
C LEU A 9 -18.03 -8.36 6.78
N ILE A 10 -17.92 -9.69 6.72
CA ILE A 10 -18.36 -10.49 5.58
C ILE A 10 -19.86 -10.28 5.31
N ILE A 11 -20.68 -10.38 6.36
CA ILE A 11 -22.13 -10.20 6.24
C ILE A 11 -22.46 -8.78 5.72
N LEU A 12 -21.87 -7.75 6.29
CA LEU A 12 -22.10 -6.38 5.86
C LEU A 12 -21.63 -6.11 4.43
N MET A 13 -20.49 -6.66 4.02
CA MET A 13 -20.01 -6.51 2.64
C MET A 13 -20.97 -7.17 1.63
N ILE A 14 -21.57 -8.31 1.97
CA ILE A 14 -22.55 -8.98 1.10
C ILE A 14 -23.88 -8.22 1.11
N LEU A 15 -24.39 -7.84 2.27
CA LEU A 15 -25.70 -7.18 2.40
C LEU A 15 -25.73 -5.80 1.74
N ILE A 16 -24.67 -5.00 1.92
CA ILE A 16 -24.61 -3.62 1.40
C ILE A 16 -24.06 -3.60 -0.03
N GLY A 17 -23.00 -4.39 -0.30
CA GLY A 17 -22.29 -4.38 -1.56
C GLY A 17 -22.90 -5.31 -2.63
N GLY A 18 -23.78 -6.24 -2.26
CA GLY A 18 -24.37 -7.21 -3.19
C GLY A 18 -23.31 -8.02 -3.95
N GLU A 19 -23.47 -8.16 -5.27
CA GLU A 19 -22.51 -8.88 -6.12
C GLU A 19 -21.10 -8.26 -6.07
N ARG A 20 -20.99 -6.94 -6.05
CA ARG A 20 -19.69 -6.25 -5.95
C ARG A 20 -19.02 -6.50 -4.61
N GLY A 21 -19.79 -6.56 -3.52
CA GLY A 21 -19.31 -6.92 -2.20
C GLY A 21 -18.76 -8.35 -2.15
N ALA A 22 -19.45 -9.31 -2.78
CA ALA A 22 -19.01 -10.69 -2.88
C ALA A 22 -17.70 -10.81 -3.68
N VAL A 23 -17.58 -10.12 -4.82
CA VAL A 23 -16.34 -10.08 -5.63
C VAL A 23 -15.19 -9.45 -4.82
N SER A 24 -15.44 -8.38 -4.08
CA SER A 24 -14.43 -7.76 -3.21
C SER A 24 -13.94 -8.70 -2.12
N LEU A 25 -14.85 -9.49 -1.52
CA LEU A 25 -14.47 -10.51 -0.54
C LEU A 25 -13.60 -11.61 -1.15
N MET A 26 -13.94 -12.08 -2.36
CA MET A 26 -13.12 -13.06 -3.07
C MET A 26 -11.75 -12.51 -3.42
N THR A 27 -11.68 -11.24 -3.84
CA THR A 27 -10.41 -10.54 -4.09
C THR A 27 -9.57 -10.46 -2.81
N LEU A 28 -10.18 -10.06 -1.70
CA LEU A 28 -9.52 -9.97 -0.40
C LEU A 28 -8.97 -11.34 0.04
N ALA A 29 -9.79 -12.39 -0.04
CA ALA A 29 -9.37 -13.75 0.27
C ALA A 29 -8.20 -14.20 -0.64
N GLY A 30 -8.29 -13.94 -1.94
CA GLY A 30 -7.22 -14.22 -2.89
C GLY A 30 -5.92 -13.49 -2.55
N ASN A 31 -5.99 -12.21 -2.19
CA ASN A 31 -4.83 -11.44 -1.77
C ASN A 31 -4.20 -11.96 -0.49
N ILE A 32 -5.00 -12.40 0.49
CA ILE A 32 -4.51 -13.03 1.73
C ILE A 32 -3.78 -14.33 1.41
N VAL A 33 -4.34 -15.18 0.53
CA VAL A 33 -3.70 -16.42 0.10
C VAL A 33 -2.37 -16.14 -0.62
N ILE A 34 -2.35 -15.16 -1.53
CA ILE A 34 -1.13 -14.74 -2.23
C ILE A 34 -0.07 -14.28 -1.22
N LEU A 35 -0.43 -13.44 -0.24
CA LEU A 35 0.47 -12.99 0.81
C LEU A 35 1.00 -14.15 1.65
N PHE A 36 0.14 -15.08 2.06
CA PHE A 36 0.55 -16.24 2.84
C PHE A 36 1.56 -17.12 2.06
N ILE A 37 1.27 -17.40 0.79
CA ILE A 37 2.19 -18.12 -0.08
C ILE A 37 3.51 -17.34 -0.24
N SER A 38 3.45 -16.01 -0.32
CA SER A 38 4.64 -15.14 -0.40
C SER A 38 5.56 -15.33 0.79
N ILE A 39 4.98 -15.30 1.99
CA ILE A 39 5.74 -15.45 3.25
C ILE A 39 6.37 -16.84 3.31
N LEU A 40 5.63 -17.89 2.95
CA LEU A 40 6.16 -19.26 2.90
C LEU A 40 7.32 -19.40 1.90
N LEU A 41 7.19 -18.81 0.71
CA LEU A 41 8.23 -18.89 -0.33
C LEU A 41 9.45 -18.04 0.02
N MET A 42 9.25 -16.93 0.75
CA MET A 42 10.34 -16.12 1.26
C MET A 42 11.20 -16.90 2.26
N SER A 43 10.59 -17.76 3.10
CA SER A 43 11.33 -18.61 4.03
C SER A 43 12.25 -19.63 3.35
N ILE A 44 12.03 -19.92 2.06
CA ILE A 44 12.84 -20.84 1.24
C ILE A 44 13.98 -20.11 0.50
N GLY A 45 14.08 -18.77 0.64
CA GLY A 45 15.19 -17.98 0.11
C GLY A 45 15.05 -17.49 -1.34
N PHE A 46 13.81 -17.36 -1.86
CA PHE A 46 13.55 -16.82 -3.20
C PHE A 46 13.04 -15.36 -3.18
N PRO A 47 13.92 -14.35 -3.07
CA PRO A 47 13.49 -12.94 -3.01
C PRO A 47 12.82 -12.44 -4.30
N ALA A 48 13.15 -13.01 -5.46
CA ALA A 48 12.52 -12.66 -6.73
C ALA A 48 11.01 -12.98 -6.77
N LEU A 49 10.57 -13.97 -5.99
CA LEU A 49 9.15 -14.31 -5.84
C LEU A 49 8.32 -13.20 -5.22
N LEU A 50 8.90 -12.34 -4.38
CA LEU A 50 8.19 -11.19 -3.81
C LEU A 50 7.64 -10.24 -4.88
N LEU A 51 8.38 -10.03 -5.96
CA LEU A 51 7.93 -9.21 -7.09
C LEU A 51 6.77 -9.87 -7.86
N ILE A 52 6.83 -11.18 -8.07
CA ILE A 52 5.77 -11.95 -8.76
C ILE A 52 4.48 -11.90 -7.92
N LEU A 53 4.61 -11.95 -6.62
CA LEU A 53 3.48 -11.93 -5.69
C LEU A 53 2.86 -10.54 -5.59
N ALA A 54 3.68 -9.49 -5.53
CA ALA A 54 3.18 -8.12 -5.64
C ALA A 54 2.42 -7.92 -6.96
N ALA A 55 2.94 -8.44 -8.07
CA ALA A 55 2.25 -8.43 -9.36
C ALA A 55 0.94 -9.23 -9.34
N GLY A 56 0.89 -10.36 -8.64
CA GLY A 56 -0.32 -11.16 -8.46
C GLY A 56 -1.42 -10.43 -7.68
N VAL A 57 -1.08 -9.81 -6.55
CA VAL A 57 -2.00 -8.98 -5.77
C VAL A 57 -2.48 -7.78 -6.59
N PHE A 58 -1.59 -7.15 -7.31
CA PHE A 58 -1.88 -6.02 -8.19
C PHE A 58 -2.86 -6.40 -9.30
N TYR A 59 -2.61 -7.52 -10.00
CA TYR A 59 -3.51 -8.03 -11.04
C TYR A 59 -4.88 -8.40 -10.46
N ASN A 60 -4.92 -9.13 -9.35
CA ASN A 60 -6.14 -9.55 -8.69
C ASN A 60 -7.00 -8.36 -8.23
N SER A 61 -6.39 -7.38 -7.58
CA SER A 61 -7.10 -6.19 -7.09
C SER A 61 -7.64 -5.31 -8.22
N LEU A 62 -6.95 -5.23 -9.35
CA LEU A 62 -7.42 -4.40 -10.47
C LEU A 62 -8.38 -5.14 -11.38
N PHE A 63 -7.98 -6.26 -11.96
CA PHE A 63 -8.74 -6.90 -13.03
C PHE A 63 -9.82 -7.85 -12.54
N TYR A 64 -9.56 -8.60 -11.47
CA TYR A 64 -10.58 -9.50 -10.93
C TYR A 64 -11.72 -8.70 -10.26
N GLN A 65 -11.37 -7.69 -9.46
CA GLN A 65 -12.36 -6.89 -8.74
C GLN A 65 -13.15 -5.94 -9.64
N ASN A 66 -12.51 -5.30 -10.62
CA ASN A 66 -13.12 -4.23 -11.41
C ASN A 66 -13.42 -4.63 -12.86
N GLY A 67 -13.03 -5.83 -13.27
CA GLY A 67 -13.19 -6.31 -14.64
C GLY A 67 -12.21 -5.67 -15.64
N ASN A 68 -12.19 -6.20 -16.86
CA ASN A 68 -11.27 -5.74 -17.92
C ASN A 68 -11.92 -4.61 -18.74
N ASN A 69 -11.96 -3.40 -18.19
CA ASN A 69 -12.54 -2.21 -18.79
C ASN A 69 -11.45 -1.20 -19.18
N PRO A 70 -11.70 -0.24 -20.10
CA PRO A 70 -10.72 0.79 -20.46
C PRO A 70 -10.18 1.56 -19.25
N LYS A 71 -11.05 1.94 -18.29
CA LYS A 71 -10.65 2.62 -17.05
C LYS A 71 -9.73 1.77 -16.18
N THR A 72 -9.98 0.46 -16.09
CA THR A 72 -9.12 -0.46 -15.32
C THR A 72 -7.76 -0.63 -15.99
N ARG A 73 -7.69 -0.66 -17.33
CA ARG A 73 -6.43 -0.70 -18.08
C ARG A 73 -5.63 0.58 -17.89
N ALA A 74 -6.29 1.75 -17.91
CA ALA A 74 -5.64 3.03 -17.64
C ALA A 74 -5.10 3.09 -16.21
N ALA A 75 -5.87 2.64 -15.21
CA ALA A 75 -5.42 2.54 -13.83
C ALA A 75 -4.22 1.59 -13.68
N PHE A 76 -4.22 0.45 -14.38
CA PHE A 76 -3.12 -0.50 -14.38
C PHE A 76 -1.83 0.14 -14.91
N LEU A 77 -1.89 0.80 -16.07
CA LEU A 77 -0.73 1.50 -16.63
C LEU A 77 -0.23 2.61 -15.72
N ALA A 78 -1.13 3.41 -15.17
CA ALA A 78 -0.78 4.49 -14.25
C ALA A 78 -0.08 3.96 -13.00
N THR A 79 -0.63 2.93 -12.37
CA THR A 79 -0.04 2.29 -11.20
C THR A 79 1.34 1.71 -11.51
N LEU A 80 1.48 0.99 -12.62
CA LEU A 80 2.75 0.40 -13.03
C LEU A 80 3.83 1.47 -13.23
N LEU A 81 3.51 2.56 -13.94
CA LEU A 81 4.44 3.65 -14.19
C LEU A 81 4.87 4.35 -12.90
N VAL A 82 3.93 4.62 -11.99
CA VAL A 82 4.23 5.26 -10.71
C VAL A 82 5.08 4.35 -9.83
N MET A 83 4.76 3.07 -9.75
CA MET A 83 5.53 2.11 -8.94
C MET A 83 6.96 1.93 -9.47
N LEU A 84 7.14 1.87 -10.80
CA LEU A 84 8.47 1.82 -11.40
C LEU A 84 9.27 3.10 -11.11
N LEU A 85 8.64 4.27 -11.20
CA LEU A 85 9.28 5.55 -10.91
C LEU A 85 9.72 5.67 -9.45
N LEU A 86 8.92 5.16 -8.51
CA LEU A 86 9.18 5.26 -7.09
C LEU A 86 10.05 4.13 -6.52
N PHE A 87 10.19 3.02 -7.24
CA PHE A 87 11.00 1.90 -6.77
C PHE A 87 12.45 2.30 -6.46
N ILE A 88 13.08 3.06 -7.36
CA ILE A 88 14.47 3.50 -7.18
C ILE A 88 14.64 4.43 -5.98
N PRO A 89 13.84 5.53 -5.83
CA PRO A 89 13.90 6.37 -4.64
C PRO A 89 13.67 5.61 -3.33
N ILE A 90 12.65 4.75 -3.27
CA ILE A 90 12.35 3.94 -2.07
C ILE A 90 13.54 3.05 -1.72
N TYR A 91 14.11 2.33 -2.70
CA TYR A 91 15.28 1.50 -2.50
C TYR A 91 16.45 2.29 -1.95
N LEU A 92 16.76 3.45 -2.55
CA LEU A 92 17.89 4.31 -2.13
C LEU A 92 17.69 4.88 -0.73
N ILE A 93 16.48 5.31 -0.37
CA ILE A 93 16.17 5.84 0.96
C ILE A 93 16.36 4.75 2.01
N ILE A 94 15.82 3.56 1.81
CA ILE A 94 15.93 2.45 2.76
C ILE A 94 17.37 1.96 2.87
N TRP A 95 18.07 1.84 1.75
CA TRP A 95 19.48 1.44 1.73
C TRP A 95 20.38 2.45 2.44
N ARG A 96 20.18 3.74 2.16
CA ARG A 96 21.01 4.82 2.72
C ARG A 96 20.76 5.06 4.20
N SER A 97 19.52 4.88 4.66
CA SER A 97 19.16 5.05 6.07
C SER A 97 19.69 3.93 6.97
N GLY A 98 20.00 2.75 6.40
CA GLY A 98 20.36 1.57 7.20
C GLY A 98 19.23 1.06 8.11
N SER A 99 17.99 1.54 7.91
CA SER A 99 16.82 1.22 8.75
C SER A 99 16.12 -0.09 8.37
N TYR A 100 16.82 -0.97 7.67
CA TYR A 100 16.32 -2.31 7.37
C TYR A 100 16.64 -3.28 8.52
N GLY A 101 15.87 -4.37 8.61
CA GLY A 101 15.98 -5.37 9.67
C GLY A 101 15.01 -5.10 10.82
N LEU A 102 15.19 -5.85 11.89
CA LEU A 102 14.36 -5.75 13.09
C LEU A 102 14.56 -4.40 13.76
N ASN A 103 13.48 -3.83 14.25
CA ASN A 103 13.49 -2.58 14.98
C ASN A 103 13.64 -2.83 16.50
N GLU A 104 13.83 -1.77 17.25
CA GLU A 104 14.10 -1.81 18.69
C GLU A 104 12.94 -2.46 19.47
N LEU A 105 11.72 -2.34 19.01
CA LEU A 105 10.55 -2.96 19.63
C LEU A 105 10.53 -4.47 19.45
N GLN A 106 10.82 -4.93 18.24
CA GLN A 106 10.87 -6.36 17.93
C GLN A 106 12.01 -7.06 18.67
N LEU A 107 13.10 -6.34 18.91
CA LEU A 107 14.24 -6.87 19.67
C LEU A 107 14.03 -6.85 21.19
N SER A 108 13.08 -6.06 21.70
CA SER A 108 12.81 -5.95 23.14
C SER A 108 11.92 -7.08 23.70
N GLU A 109 11.31 -7.90 22.83
CA GLU A 109 10.57 -9.08 23.25
C GLU A 109 11.57 -10.17 23.66
N ASP A 110 11.65 -10.48 24.94
CA ASP A 110 12.61 -11.45 25.51
C ASP A 110 12.52 -12.85 24.86
N ASP A 111 11.32 -13.23 24.42
CA ASP A 111 11.08 -14.50 23.74
C ASP A 111 11.59 -14.55 22.30
N PHE A 112 11.86 -13.40 21.68
CA PHE A 112 12.30 -13.32 20.30
C PHE A 112 13.61 -14.08 20.05
N MET A 113 14.57 -13.95 20.97
CA MET A 113 15.87 -14.60 20.86
C MET A 113 15.81 -16.13 20.94
N TYR A 114 14.77 -16.70 21.55
CA TYR A 114 14.61 -18.14 21.71
C TYR A 114 13.92 -18.83 20.51
N TYR A 115 13.03 -18.11 19.82
CA TYR A 115 12.21 -18.69 18.77
C TYR A 115 12.73 -18.41 17.36
N TYR A 116 13.57 -17.43 17.17
CA TYR A 116 14.07 -17.06 15.85
C TYR A 116 15.54 -17.40 15.68
N SER A 117 15.82 -18.32 14.73
CA SER A 117 17.18 -18.52 14.25
C SER A 117 17.64 -17.27 13.52
N THR A 118 18.78 -16.72 13.92
CA THR A 118 19.41 -15.57 13.24
C THR A 118 19.97 -15.91 11.85
N ASP A 119 19.99 -17.19 11.51
CA ASP A 119 20.55 -17.70 10.25
C ASP A 119 19.45 -18.03 9.22
N ILE A 120 18.61 -17.03 8.93
CA ILE A 120 17.51 -17.19 7.97
C ILE A 120 17.97 -16.99 6.52
N HIS A 121 19.19 -16.56 6.26
CA HIS A 121 19.74 -16.21 4.93
C HIS A 121 18.87 -15.25 4.11
N ILE A 122 18.00 -14.45 4.76
CA ILE A 122 17.13 -13.47 4.13
C ILE A 122 17.80 -12.10 4.16
N ASN A 123 17.85 -11.45 3.00
CA ASN A 123 18.32 -10.08 2.91
C ASN A 123 17.25 -9.11 3.43
N MET A 124 17.42 -8.62 4.64
CA MET A 124 16.47 -7.71 5.32
C MET A 124 16.26 -6.39 4.57
N LEU A 125 17.22 -5.94 3.75
CA LEU A 125 17.04 -4.78 2.89
C LEU A 125 15.95 -5.06 1.83
N HIS A 126 15.98 -6.22 1.19
CA HIS A 126 14.96 -6.58 0.21
C HIS A 126 13.57 -6.70 0.87
N VAL A 127 13.50 -7.22 2.09
CA VAL A 127 12.26 -7.28 2.86
C VAL A 127 11.69 -5.89 3.14
N ALA A 128 12.53 -4.98 3.66
CA ALA A 128 12.11 -3.62 3.99
C ALA A 128 11.64 -2.83 2.74
N VAL A 129 12.37 -2.96 1.63
CA VAL A 129 11.98 -2.37 0.35
C VAL A 129 10.65 -2.97 -0.12
N PHE A 130 10.50 -4.30 -0.07
CA PHE A 130 9.27 -4.96 -0.47
C PHE A 130 8.08 -4.48 0.36
N VAL A 131 8.21 -4.45 1.69
CA VAL A 131 7.13 -4.00 2.60
C VAL A 131 6.71 -2.57 2.27
N THR A 132 7.67 -1.67 2.05
CA THR A 132 7.39 -0.27 1.71
C THR A 132 6.69 -0.15 0.35
N VAL A 133 7.21 -0.83 -0.67
CA VAL A 133 6.62 -0.85 -2.03
C VAL A 133 5.22 -1.47 -2.01
N PHE A 134 5.04 -2.58 -1.31
CA PHE A 134 3.76 -3.27 -1.21
C PHE A 134 2.72 -2.43 -0.45
N SER A 135 3.11 -1.77 0.63
CA SER A 135 2.23 -0.88 1.38
C SER A 135 1.80 0.34 0.54
N THR A 136 2.69 0.89 -0.28
CA THR A 136 2.35 2.01 -1.18
C THR A 136 1.45 1.57 -2.34
N LEU A 137 1.56 0.31 -2.79
CA LEU A 137 0.79 -0.21 -3.92
C LEU A 137 -0.72 -0.09 -3.69
N GLY A 138 -1.22 -0.41 -2.49
CA GLY A 138 -2.63 -0.29 -2.17
C GLY A 138 -3.17 1.12 -2.38
N ALA A 139 -2.50 2.12 -1.83
CA ALA A 139 -2.88 3.52 -1.95
C ALA A 139 -2.81 4.04 -3.40
N VAL A 140 -1.82 3.58 -4.18
CA VAL A 140 -1.69 3.92 -5.60
C VAL A 140 -2.82 3.32 -6.43
N ILE A 141 -3.20 2.05 -6.18
CA ILE A 141 -4.31 1.40 -6.87
C ILE A 141 -5.62 2.16 -6.62
N ASP A 142 -5.93 2.48 -5.37
CA ASP A 142 -7.15 3.21 -5.01
C ASP A 142 -7.21 4.58 -5.67
N THR A 143 -6.11 5.33 -5.61
CA THR A 143 -6.00 6.65 -6.24
C THR A 143 -6.14 6.54 -7.77
N ALA A 144 -5.44 5.59 -8.40
CA ALA A 144 -5.49 5.39 -9.84
C ALA A 144 -6.90 5.03 -10.32
N LEU A 145 -7.56 4.07 -9.67
CA LEU A 145 -8.92 3.67 -10.02
C LEU A 145 -9.93 4.81 -9.83
N SER A 146 -9.82 5.56 -8.74
CA SER A 146 -10.71 6.68 -8.46
C SER A 146 -10.56 7.78 -9.50
N VAL A 147 -9.32 8.18 -9.82
CA VAL A 147 -9.05 9.23 -10.82
C VAL A 147 -9.44 8.76 -12.23
N THR A 148 -9.00 7.57 -12.66
CA THR A 148 -9.31 7.08 -14.01
C THR A 148 -10.80 6.85 -14.21
N SER A 149 -11.52 6.35 -13.21
CA SER A 149 -12.96 6.17 -13.28
C SER A 149 -13.68 7.50 -13.44
N SER A 150 -13.31 8.50 -12.63
CA SER A 150 -13.94 9.83 -12.67
C SER A 150 -13.66 10.54 -14.01
N VAL A 151 -12.41 10.51 -14.47
CA VAL A 151 -12.04 11.13 -15.77
C VAL A 151 -12.74 10.43 -16.94
N TYR A 152 -12.81 9.09 -16.92
CA TYR A 152 -13.50 8.30 -17.94
C TYR A 152 -15.02 8.60 -17.98
N GLU A 153 -15.66 8.75 -16.82
CA GLU A 153 -17.07 9.12 -16.74
C GLU A 153 -17.34 10.51 -17.30
N VAL A 154 -16.51 11.49 -16.97
CA VAL A 154 -16.60 12.85 -17.55
C VAL A 154 -16.45 12.80 -19.07
N TRP A 155 -15.47 12.05 -19.57
CA TRP A 155 -15.25 11.90 -21.02
C TRP A 155 -16.43 11.23 -21.74
N THR A 156 -17.03 10.19 -21.15
CA THR A 156 -18.15 9.47 -21.77
C THR A 156 -19.47 10.27 -21.77
N HIS A 157 -19.68 11.12 -20.75
CA HIS A 157 -20.91 11.92 -20.65
C HIS A 157 -20.84 13.27 -21.40
N LYS A 158 -19.66 13.78 -21.65
CA LYS A 158 -19.42 15.06 -22.35
C LYS A 158 -18.42 14.90 -23.48
N ASN A 159 -18.86 14.33 -24.61
CA ASN A 159 -18.02 14.12 -25.80
C ASN A 159 -17.50 15.42 -26.45
N SER A 160 -17.95 16.60 -26.00
CA SER A 160 -17.54 17.90 -26.56
C SER A 160 -16.38 18.56 -25.82
N LEU A 161 -15.84 17.92 -24.77
CA LEU A 161 -14.74 18.47 -24.00
C LEU A 161 -13.42 18.39 -24.78
N THR A 162 -12.67 19.47 -24.71
CA THR A 162 -11.29 19.48 -25.19
C THR A 162 -10.38 18.71 -24.22
N ALA A 163 -9.27 18.16 -24.70
CA ALA A 163 -8.29 17.47 -23.86
C ALA A 163 -7.81 18.32 -22.68
N LYS A 164 -7.74 19.64 -22.85
CA LYS A 164 -7.35 20.57 -21.78
C LYS A 164 -8.42 20.68 -20.68
N GLU A 165 -9.68 20.74 -21.05
CA GLU A 165 -10.80 20.79 -20.09
C GLU A 165 -10.92 19.48 -19.34
N LEU A 166 -10.76 18.33 -20.02
CA LEU A 166 -10.75 17.02 -19.40
C LEU A 166 -9.62 16.88 -18.38
N THR A 167 -8.42 17.31 -18.74
CA THR A 167 -7.25 17.34 -17.84
C THR A 167 -7.51 18.22 -16.62
N SER A 168 -8.09 19.42 -16.82
CA SER A 168 -8.43 20.33 -15.73
C SER A 168 -9.45 19.72 -14.76
N SER A 169 -10.49 19.09 -15.30
CA SER A 169 -11.49 18.35 -14.50
C SER A 169 -10.85 17.20 -13.72
N GLY A 170 -9.97 16.42 -14.36
CA GLY A 170 -9.23 15.35 -13.71
C GLY A 170 -8.37 15.84 -12.54
N TYR A 171 -7.68 16.96 -12.70
CA TYR A 171 -6.91 17.56 -11.59
C TYR A 171 -7.80 18.05 -10.45
N GLN A 172 -8.97 18.59 -10.73
CA GLN A 172 -9.92 19.02 -9.68
C GLN A 172 -10.35 17.83 -8.82
N VAL A 173 -10.82 16.76 -9.46
CA VAL A 173 -11.19 15.51 -8.77
C VAL A 173 -9.98 14.91 -8.06
N GLY A 174 -8.83 14.89 -8.71
CA GLY A 174 -7.59 14.35 -8.15
C GLY A 174 -7.15 15.05 -6.85
N LYS A 175 -7.34 16.37 -6.73
CA LYS A 175 -7.04 17.12 -5.49
C LYS A 175 -7.91 16.67 -4.31
N GLU A 176 -9.19 16.39 -4.55
CA GLU A 176 -10.10 15.91 -3.51
C GLU A 176 -9.71 14.50 -3.07
N ILE A 177 -9.41 13.62 -4.02
CA ILE A 177 -8.96 12.25 -3.74
C ILE A 177 -7.65 12.23 -2.95
N ILE A 178 -6.65 13.05 -3.35
CA ILE A 178 -5.39 13.16 -2.62
C ILE A 178 -5.64 13.57 -1.17
N GLY A 179 -6.46 14.60 -0.93
CA GLY A 179 -6.75 15.09 0.42
C GLY A 179 -7.31 14.00 1.34
N THR A 180 -8.26 13.22 0.85
CA THR A 180 -8.86 12.11 1.62
C THR A 180 -7.90 10.94 1.79
N THR A 181 -7.21 10.52 0.73
CA THR A 181 -6.30 9.37 0.76
C THR A 181 -5.08 9.63 1.65
N VAL A 182 -4.45 10.80 1.54
CA VAL A 182 -3.29 11.15 2.37
C VAL A 182 -3.68 11.22 3.84
N ASN A 183 -4.84 11.83 4.17
CA ASN A 183 -5.32 11.87 5.54
C ASN A 183 -5.63 10.45 6.08
N THR A 184 -6.25 9.59 5.27
CA THR A 184 -6.53 8.20 5.66
C THR A 184 -5.24 7.44 5.95
N LEU A 185 -4.22 7.58 5.10
CA LEU A 185 -2.90 6.98 5.34
C LEU A 185 -2.29 7.50 6.64
N LEU A 186 -2.28 8.81 6.84
CA LEU A 186 -1.72 9.43 8.05
C LEU A 186 -2.42 8.91 9.31
N PHE A 187 -3.75 8.91 9.34
CA PHE A 187 -4.49 8.41 10.51
C PHE A 187 -4.34 6.90 10.71
N ALA A 188 -4.25 6.11 9.66
CA ALA A 188 -4.01 4.67 9.75
C ALA A 188 -2.65 4.37 10.42
N TYR A 189 -1.60 5.07 9.98
CA TYR A 189 -0.26 4.91 10.58
C TYR A 189 -0.17 5.48 11.99
N LEU A 190 -0.71 6.69 12.24
CA LEU A 190 -0.74 7.25 13.60
C LEU A 190 -1.53 6.36 14.55
N GLY A 191 -2.68 5.83 14.11
CA GLY A 191 -3.49 4.91 14.92
C GLY A 191 -2.73 3.61 15.26
N GLY A 192 -2.03 3.04 14.30
CA GLY A 192 -1.18 1.87 14.51
C GLY A 192 0.00 2.14 15.45
N SER A 193 0.55 3.36 15.42
CA SER A 193 1.71 3.77 16.20
C SER A 193 1.38 4.24 17.62
N ILE A 194 0.11 4.32 18.03
CA ILE A 194 -0.26 4.78 19.39
C ILE A 194 0.36 3.91 20.48
N LEU A 195 0.33 2.58 20.32
CA LEU A 195 0.94 1.64 21.27
C LEU A 195 2.46 1.84 21.35
N LEU A 196 3.07 2.19 20.24
CA LEU A 196 4.47 2.52 20.13
C LEU A 196 4.83 3.75 20.98
N PHE A 197 4.05 4.82 20.89
CA PHE A 197 4.24 6.02 21.72
C PHE A 197 4.11 5.71 23.21
N ALA A 198 3.16 4.84 23.59
CA ALA A 198 3.05 4.37 24.98
C ALA A 198 4.29 3.62 25.42
N TYR A 199 4.85 2.72 24.60
CA TYR A 199 6.08 2.00 24.88
C TYR A 199 7.28 2.95 25.04
N VAL A 200 7.46 3.89 24.13
CA VAL A 200 8.51 4.92 24.18
C VAL A 200 8.46 5.70 25.49
N GLN A 201 7.25 6.04 25.96
CA GLN A 201 7.07 6.74 27.22
C GLN A 201 7.46 5.88 28.43
N THR A 202 7.18 4.58 28.41
CA THR A 202 7.60 3.67 29.50
C THR A 202 9.11 3.50 29.58
N GLN A 203 9.81 3.57 28.44
CA GLN A 203 11.28 3.47 28.38
C GLN A 203 12.00 4.80 28.65
N GLN A 204 11.25 5.88 28.90
CA GLN A 204 11.79 7.23 29.13
C GLN A 204 12.77 7.71 28.04
N TYR A 205 12.51 7.34 26.78
CA TYR A 205 13.33 7.81 25.67
C TYR A 205 13.20 9.32 25.49
N ASN A 206 14.35 9.97 25.30
CA ASN A 206 14.35 11.39 24.94
C ASN A 206 14.04 11.57 23.44
N LEU A 207 13.72 12.80 23.03
CA LEU A 207 13.37 13.12 21.65
C LEU A 207 14.47 12.74 20.64
N GLU A 208 15.73 12.82 21.02
CA GLU A 208 16.85 12.47 20.16
C GLU A 208 16.86 10.97 19.83
N ILE A 209 16.63 10.12 20.83
CA ILE A 209 16.54 8.66 20.65
C ILE A 209 15.33 8.32 19.78
N ILE A 210 14.18 8.96 20.02
CA ILE A 210 12.96 8.72 19.25
C ILE A 210 13.16 9.06 17.78
N LEU A 211 13.71 10.24 17.49
CA LEU A 211 13.91 10.70 16.11
C LEU A 211 14.95 9.87 15.35
N ASN A 212 15.91 9.24 16.05
CA ASN A 212 16.93 8.37 15.46
C ASN A 212 16.56 6.89 15.50
N SER A 213 15.37 6.53 15.99
CA SER A 213 14.95 5.13 16.09
C SER A 213 14.56 4.53 14.73
N LYS A 214 14.86 3.25 14.53
CA LYS A 214 14.48 2.51 13.32
C LYS A 214 12.97 2.38 13.18
N PHE A 215 12.26 2.13 14.27
CA PHE A 215 10.82 1.94 14.23
C PHE A 215 10.10 3.18 13.71
N LEU A 216 10.46 4.39 14.20
CA LEU A 216 9.85 5.62 13.73
C LEU A 216 10.19 5.87 12.26
N PHE A 217 11.44 5.65 11.88
CA PHE A 217 11.85 5.84 10.49
C PHE A 217 11.11 4.89 9.55
N GLN A 218 10.97 3.61 9.89
CA GLN A 218 10.27 2.62 9.07
C GLN A 218 8.81 3.02 8.83
N ASP A 219 8.07 3.36 9.89
CA ASP A 219 6.67 3.78 9.80
C ASP A 219 6.50 5.07 9.00
N VAL A 220 7.31 6.08 9.29
CA VAL A 220 7.26 7.37 8.58
C VAL A 220 7.66 7.21 7.11
N ALA A 221 8.66 6.37 6.80
CA ALA A 221 9.07 6.11 5.43
C ALA A 221 7.95 5.46 4.59
N ILE A 222 7.23 4.49 5.17
CA ILE A 222 6.08 3.86 4.52
C ILE A 222 4.97 4.90 4.27
N MET A 223 4.60 5.65 5.29
CA MET A 223 3.55 6.68 5.19
C MET A 223 3.88 7.74 4.13
N LEU A 224 5.08 8.33 4.18
CA LEU A 224 5.50 9.35 3.24
C LEU A 224 5.63 8.81 1.81
N SER A 225 6.15 7.59 1.66
CA SER A 225 6.22 6.93 0.34
C SER A 225 4.83 6.75 -0.26
N GLY A 226 3.84 6.32 0.54
CA GLY A 226 2.46 6.19 0.12
C GLY A 226 1.83 7.53 -0.27
N ALA A 227 2.03 8.58 0.54
CA ALA A 227 1.53 9.91 0.25
C ALA A 227 2.14 10.51 -1.03
N ILE A 228 3.45 10.40 -1.20
CA ILE A 228 4.16 10.84 -2.41
C ILE A 228 3.67 10.05 -3.63
N ALA A 229 3.48 8.74 -3.48
CA ALA A 229 2.98 7.89 -4.55
C ALA A 229 1.58 8.32 -5.02
N CYS A 230 0.66 8.63 -4.11
CA CYS A 230 -0.66 9.16 -4.45
C CYS A 230 -0.58 10.48 -5.22
N LEU A 231 0.33 11.39 -4.81
CA LEU A 231 0.54 12.66 -5.51
C LEU A 231 0.99 12.45 -6.97
N PHE A 232 1.91 11.54 -7.22
CA PHE A 232 2.35 11.21 -8.58
C PHE A 232 1.30 10.44 -9.37
N THR A 233 0.46 9.66 -8.71
CA THR A 233 -0.57 8.86 -9.37
C THR A 233 -1.60 9.72 -10.09
N VAL A 234 -1.99 10.86 -9.53
CA VAL A 234 -3.01 11.74 -10.13
C VAL A 234 -2.61 12.21 -11.53
N PRO A 235 -1.47 12.90 -11.74
CA PRO A 235 -1.10 13.37 -13.09
C PRO A 235 -0.85 12.24 -14.08
N VAL A 236 -0.34 11.10 -13.61
CA VAL A 236 -0.11 9.93 -14.48
C VAL A 236 -1.43 9.29 -14.89
N SER A 237 -2.36 9.09 -13.95
CA SER A 237 -3.69 8.51 -14.23
C SER A 237 -4.49 9.34 -15.22
N ILE A 238 -4.47 10.68 -15.10
CA ILE A 238 -5.17 11.58 -16.03
C ILE A 238 -4.63 11.44 -17.47
N ARG A 239 -3.32 11.19 -17.63
CA ARG A 239 -2.69 11.04 -18.94
C ARG A 239 -2.89 9.66 -19.57
N CYS A 240 -3.22 8.66 -18.76
CA CYS A 240 -3.47 7.28 -19.23
C CYS A 240 -4.90 7.05 -19.72
N VAL A 241 -5.86 7.93 -19.40
CA VAL A 241 -7.23 7.93 -19.90
C VAL A 241 -7.33 8.63 -21.24
#